data_f75fc6e4701b63dfdc7d98e91f279a15
#
_entry.id   f75fc6e4701b63dfdc7d98e91f279a15
#
_cell.length_a   1.000
_cell.length_b   1.000
_cell.length_c   1.000
_cell.angle_alpha   90.00
_cell.angle_beta   90.00
_cell.angle_gamma   90.00
#
_symmetry.space_group_name_H-M   'P 1'
#
loop_
_entity.id
_entity.type
_entity.pdbx_description
1 polymer ?
#
loop_
_entity_poly.entity_id
_entity_poly.type
_entity_poly.pdbx_seq_one_letter_code
_entity_poly.pdbx_strand_id
1 'polypeptide(L)'
;MKSILLHKHFEKRYAKLSKKIKVAFKERKILFLENMYNPLLGTHALHGKYKGYQSFNVTGDIRVVYKEEEKDIFLFADIGTHPELYS
;
A
#
# COMPACT_ATOMS: atom_id res chain seq x y z
N MET A 1 -5.94 -10.56 14.56
CA MET A 1 -6.29 -10.57 13.12
C MET A 1 -6.04 -9.18 12.53
N LYS A 2 -5.39 -9.10 11.38
CA LYS A 2 -5.11 -7.81 10.74
C LYS A 2 -6.34 -7.25 10.06
N SER A 3 -6.57 -5.95 10.21
CA SER A 3 -7.65 -5.22 9.54
C SER A 3 -7.05 -4.11 8.70
N ILE A 4 -7.70 -3.80 7.58
CA ILE A 4 -7.25 -2.76 6.66
C ILE A 4 -8.32 -1.70 6.52
N LEU A 5 -7.92 -0.44 6.73
CA LEU A 5 -8.76 0.72 6.49
C LEU A 5 -8.24 1.42 5.23
N LEU A 6 -9.14 1.93 4.41
CA LEU A 6 -8.78 2.64 3.19
C LEU A 6 -9.07 4.13 3.36
N HIS A 7 -8.06 4.96 3.19
CA HIS A 7 -8.24 6.40 3.19
C HIS A 7 -8.99 6.82 1.92
N LYS A 8 -9.79 7.89 2.00
CA LYS A 8 -10.52 8.42 0.84
C LYS A 8 -9.62 8.67 -0.36
N HIS A 9 -8.42 9.18 -0.11
CA HIS A 9 -7.45 9.46 -1.17
C HIS A 9 -7.01 8.18 -1.86
N PHE A 10 -6.78 7.12 -1.07
CA PHE A 10 -6.46 5.79 -1.62
C PHE A 10 -7.61 5.31 -2.51
N GLU A 11 -8.84 5.41 -2.03
CA GLU A 11 -10.00 4.93 -2.78
C GLU A 11 -10.15 5.66 -4.12
N LYS A 12 -9.93 6.96 -4.15
CA LYS A 12 -10.01 7.75 -5.38
C LYS A 12 -8.97 7.31 -6.40
N ARG A 13 -7.73 7.13 -5.98
CA ARG A 13 -6.68 6.68 -6.89
C ARG A 13 -6.90 5.24 -7.34
N TYR A 14 -7.30 4.39 -6.43
CA TYR A 14 -7.58 2.98 -6.73
C TYR A 14 -8.65 2.84 -7.81
N ALA A 15 -9.71 3.65 -7.73
CA ALA A 15 -10.81 3.59 -8.69
C ALA A 15 -10.35 3.87 -10.12
N LYS A 16 -9.27 4.62 -10.29
CA LYS A 16 -8.73 4.99 -11.61
C LYS A 16 -7.74 3.97 -12.17
N LEU A 17 -7.36 2.97 -11.39
CA LEU A 17 -6.38 1.98 -11.83
C LEU A 17 -7.01 1.01 -12.81
N SER A 18 -6.16 0.42 -13.68
CA SER A 18 -6.62 -0.61 -14.63
C SER A 18 -7.04 -1.87 -13.86
N LYS A 19 -7.85 -2.69 -14.50
CA LYS A 19 -8.27 -3.97 -13.94
C LYS A 19 -7.06 -4.84 -13.59
N LYS A 20 -6.05 -4.85 -14.46
CA LYS A 20 -4.82 -5.62 -14.25
C LYS A 20 -4.13 -5.22 -12.95
N ILE A 21 -4.02 -3.92 -12.69
CA ILE A 21 -3.41 -3.41 -11.47
C ILE A 21 -4.26 -3.76 -10.24
N LYS A 22 -5.58 -3.65 -10.37
CA LYS A 22 -6.49 -4.00 -9.27
C LYS A 22 -6.37 -5.47 -8.87
N VAL A 23 -6.22 -6.35 -9.85
CA VAL A 23 -6.00 -7.78 -9.59
C VAL A 23 -4.67 -7.98 -8.86
N ALA A 24 -3.61 -7.33 -9.34
CA ALA A 24 -2.29 -7.42 -8.70
C ALA A 24 -2.34 -6.91 -7.25
N PHE A 25 -3.06 -5.80 -7.00
CA PHE A 25 -3.23 -5.28 -5.66
C PHE A 25 -3.91 -6.30 -4.74
N LYS A 26 -4.98 -6.94 -5.20
CA LYS A 26 -5.69 -7.94 -4.38
C LYS A 26 -4.78 -9.09 -3.99
N GLU A 27 -3.94 -9.55 -4.90
CA GLU A 27 -2.98 -10.62 -4.63
C GLU A 27 -1.94 -10.17 -3.58
N ARG A 28 -1.41 -8.96 -3.73
CA ARG A 28 -0.44 -8.42 -2.79
C ARG A 28 -1.05 -8.16 -1.42
N LYS A 29 -2.32 -7.73 -1.39
CA LYS A 29 -3.05 -7.55 -0.13
C LYS A 29 -3.15 -8.86 0.64
N ILE A 30 -3.41 -9.97 -0.05
CA ILE A 30 -3.45 -11.29 0.58
C ILE A 30 -2.09 -11.64 1.18
N LEU A 31 -1.00 -11.43 0.43
CA LEU A 31 0.34 -11.64 0.95
C LEU A 31 0.62 -10.78 2.18
N PHE A 32 0.21 -9.52 2.13
CA PHE A 32 0.38 -8.59 3.25
C PHE A 32 -0.33 -9.10 4.50
N LEU A 33 -1.56 -9.58 4.34
CA LEU A 33 -2.32 -10.10 5.47
C LEU A 33 -1.74 -11.38 6.06
N GLU A 34 -1.13 -12.21 5.22
CA GLU A 34 -0.47 -13.44 5.68
C GLU A 34 0.87 -13.15 6.35
N ASN A 35 1.68 -12.29 5.73
CA ASN A 35 2.98 -11.90 6.26
C ASN A 35 3.42 -10.59 5.60
N MET A 36 3.26 -9.48 6.32
CA MET A 36 3.58 -8.15 5.80
C MET A 36 5.07 -7.97 5.47
N TYR A 37 5.92 -8.88 5.89
CA TYR A 37 7.36 -8.86 5.60
C TYR A 37 7.75 -9.83 4.49
N ASN A 38 6.77 -10.40 3.78
CA ASN A 38 7.06 -11.27 2.64
C ASN A 38 7.97 -10.52 1.66
N PRO A 39 9.12 -11.13 1.23
CA PRO A 39 10.07 -10.44 0.34
C PRO A 39 9.46 -9.91 -0.96
N LEU A 40 8.40 -10.54 -1.47
CA LEU A 40 7.73 -10.08 -2.69
C LEU A 40 7.11 -8.70 -2.55
N LEU A 41 6.80 -8.28 -1.31
CA LEU A 41 6.20 -6.98 -1.05
C LEU A 41 7.24 -5.85 -1.08
N GLY A 42 8.51 -6.15 -0.83
CA GLY A 42 9.54 -5.12 -0.77
C GLY A 42 9.23 -4.04 0.26
N THR A 43 8.67 -4.44 1.39
CA THR A 43 8.25 -3.51 2.46
C THR A 43 9.44 -2.71 2.98
N HIS A 44 9.29 -1.39 3.06
CA HIS A 44 10.32 -0.53 3.63
C HIS A 44 9.71 0.74 4.23
N ALA A 45 10.44 1.33 5.19
CA ALA A 45 10.04 2.56 5.84
C ALA A 45 10.27 3.76 4.90
N LEU A 46 9.42 4.77 5.03
CA LEU A 46 9.49 5.98 4.22
C LEU A 46 10.06 7.14 5.04
N HIS A 47 10.51 8.17 4.33
CA HIS A 47 11.09 9.36 4.92
C HIS A 47 10.39 10.62 4.38
N GLY A 48 10.79 11.80 4.86
CA GLY A 48 10.23 13.06 4.41
C GLY A 48 8.77 13.20 4.82
N LYS A 49 7.92 13.59 3.90
CA LYS A 49 6.50 13.81 4.19
C LYS A 49 5.75 12.55 4.63
N TYR A 50 6.30 11.40 4.32
CA TYR A 50 5.71 10.12 4.72
C TYR A 50 6.44 9.47 5.89
N LYS A 51 7.18 10.25 6.68
CA LYS A 51 7.83 9.73 7.88
C LYS A 51 6.78 9.07 8.78
N GLY A 52 7.07 7.85 9.23
CA GLY A 52 6.13 7.07 10.03
C GLY A 52 5.26 6.12 9.21
N TYR A 53 5.32 6.25 7.88
CA TYR A 53 4.62 5.34 6.98
C TYR A 53 5.60 4.34 6.39
N GLN A 54 5.04 3.29 5.78
CA GLN A 54 5.80 2.28 5.06
C GLN A 54 5.17 2.10 3.69
N SER A 55 5.87 1.41 2.79
CA SER A 55 5.29 1.08 1.50
C SER A 55 5.54 -0.38 1.14
N PHE A 56 4.67 -0.93 0.30
CA PHE A 56 4.94 -2.22 -0.34
C PHE A 56 4.62 -2.14 -1.82
N ASN A 57 5.23 -3.04 -2.60
CA ASN A 57 5.10 -3.05 -4.05
C ASN A 57 3.87 -3.86 -4.48
N VAL A 58 3.09 -3.28 -5.38
CA VAL A 58 1.99 -3.99 -6.06
C VAL A 58 2.52 -4.55 -7.38
N THR A 59 3.19 -3.69 -8.16
CA THR A 59 3.91 -4.05 -9.37
C THR A 59 5.26 -3.36 -9.32
N GLY A 60 6.06 -3.47 -10.37
CA GLY A 60 7.33 -2.74 -10.44
C GLY A 60 7.16 -1.23 -10.26
N ASP A 61 6.02 -0.68 -10.73
CA ASP A 61 5.79 0.76 -10.71
C ASP A 61 4.80 1.22 -9.65
N ILE A 62 3.87 0.36 -9.25
CA ILE A 62 2.77 0.74 -8.36
C ILE A 62 3.06 0.30 -6.93
N ARG A 63 2.91 1.23 -5.99
CA ARG A 63 3.18 1.01 -4.57
C ARG A 63 2.02 1.49 -3.72
N VAL A 64 1.84 0.84 -2.55
CA VAL A 64 0.89 1.26 -1.53
C VAL A 64 1.66 1.93 -0.40
N VAL A 65 1.18 3.07 0.07
CA VAL A 65 1.69 3.75 1.26
C VAL A 65 0.73 3.45 2.41
N TYR A 66 1.27 2.96 3.51
CA TYR A 66 0.43 2.56 4.65
C TYR A 66 1.12 2.82 5.98
N LYS A 67 0.34 2.80 7.04
CA LYS A 67 0.88 2.80 8.41
C LYS A 67 -0.01 1.95 9.31
N GLU A 68 0.58 1.44 10.38
CA GLU A 68 -0.17 0.76 11.44
C GLU A 68 -0.71 1.82 12.38
N GLU A 69 -2.03 2.00 12.39
CA GLU A 69 -2.70 3.00 13.23
C GLU A 69 -2.75 2.53 14.68
N GLU A 70 -3.11 1.27 14.88
CA GLU A 70 -3.16 0.59 16.15
C GLU A 70 -2.72 -0.85 15.89
N LYS A 71 -2.51 -1.63 16.94
CA LYS A 71 -2.07 -3.01 16.77
C LYS A 71 -3.00 -3.74 15.79
N ASP A 72 -2.43 -4.29 14.73
CA ASP A 72 -3.11 -5.04 13.68
C ASP A 72 -4.17 -4.27 12.89
N ILE A 73 -4.18 -2.92 13.00
CA ILE A 73 -5.06 -2.07 12.19
C ILE A 73 -4.19 -1.20 11.30
N PHE A 74 -4.27 -1.43 9.99
CA PHE A 74 -3.42 -0.77 9.00
C PHE A 74 -4.24 0.19 8.14
N LEU A 75 -3.78 1.43 8.02
CA LEU A 75 -4.38 2.41 7.13
C LEU A 75 -3.60 2.43 5.81
N PHE A 76 -4.27 2.08 4.72
CA PHE A 76 -3.73 2.25 3.37
C PHE A 76 -4.04 3.68 2.95
N ALA A 77 -3.01 4.54 2.96
CA ALA A 77 -3.18 5.96 2.78
C ALA A 77 -3.18 6.39 1.32
N ASP A 78 -2.41 5.72 0.48
CA ASP A 78 -2.30 6.08 -0.93
C ASP A 78 -1.81 4.90 -1.76
N ILE A 79 -2.03 4.96 -3.07
CA ILE A 79 -1.56 3.98 -4.04
C ILE A 79 -1.24 4.73 -5.32
N GLY A 80 -0.12 4.39 -5.96
CA GLY A 80 0.26 5.04 -7.20
C GLY A 80 1.69 4.75 -7.57
N THR A 81 2.16 5.43 -8.62
CA THR A 81 3.55 5.35 -9.06
C THR A 81 4.43 6.16 -8.12
N HIS A 82 5.75 5.92 -8.17
CA HIS A 82 6.70 6.69 -7.39
C HIS A 82 6.56 8.20 -7.61
N PRO A 83 6.49 8.71 -8.86
CA PRO A 83 6.29 10.15 -9.06
C PRO A 83 4.99 10.67 -8.49
N GLU A 84 3.90 9.90 -8.57
CA GLU A 84 2.61 10.32 -8.03
C GLU A 84 2.63 10.44 -6.51
N LEU A 85 3.35 9.52 -5.85
CA LEU A 85 3.39 9.48 -4.39
C LEU A 85 4.35 10.50 -3.79
N TYR A 86 5.47 10.78 -4.47
CA TYR A 86 6.58 11.55 -3.90
C TYR A 86 6.89 12.86 -4.59
N SER A 87 6.06 13.28 -5.53
CA SER A 87 6.26 14.58 -6.17
C SER A 87 5.61 15.73 -5.41
#